data_97fd056f189e231e3d62701564d4f5b5
#
_entry.id   97fd056f189e231e3d62701564d4f5b5
#
_cell.length_a   1.000
_cell.length_b   1.000
_cell.length_c   1.000
_cell.angle_alpha   90.00
_cell.angle_beta   90.00
_cell.angle_gamma   90.00
#
_symmetry.space_group_name_H-M   'P 1'
#
loop_
_entity.id
_entity.type
_entity.pdbx_description
1 polymer ?
#
loop_
_entity_poly.entity_id
_entity_poly.type
_entity_poly.pdbx_seq_one_letter_code
_entity_poly.pdbx_strand_id
1 'polypeptide(L)'
;MNNNIFFSLLCVLFLVGCASEGRRIKADSGYEYQIVRKGGSDPIPVNSYVFFNMALAQKDSILQTTATMGKPSVLKLMEDNKSYGQLKALVDIMATLHEGDSLHFFFPIDSFERLPPGFEAFTEPLVYRVGIVDVMDEAQFQAHSDSTQKEQEKVRQVVRDRLPEIEALTKTNWDAYKKGDLASQMQTTTSGLRYIIHEAGEEGTKPAKGDQVSVHYYGMLDADAKMFDTSFKAGQPYQFPLGMGQVIPGWDEGIMLLNKGAKATLF
;
A
#
# COMPACT_ATOMS: atom_id res chain seq x y z
N MET A 1 31.87 14.05 -4.98
CA MET A 1 31.63 13.67 -3.57
C MET A 1 30.30 12.95 -3.53
N ASN A 2 30.36 11.62 -3.42
CA ASN A 2 29.20 10.73 -3.48
C ASN A 2 28.51 10.70 -2.12
N ASN A 3 27.32 11.26 -2.01
CA ASN A 3 26.44 10.99 -0.86
C ASN A 3 25.54 9.82 -1.22
N ASN A 4 25.99 8.63 -0.89
CA ASN A 4 25.14 7.44 -0.79
C ASN A 4 24.25 7.63 0.44
N ILE A 5 23.00 8.03 0.21
CA ILE A 5 21.93 7.89 1.22
C ILE A 5 21.59 6.41 1.26
N PHE A 6 22.16 5.71 2.22
CA PHE A 6 21.75 4.37 2.62
C PHE A 6 20.33 4.46 3.15
N PHE A 7 19.35 4.11 2.32
CA PHE A 7 18.05 3.68 2.80
C PHE A 7 18.29 2.36 3.55
N SER A 8 18.48 2.47 4.85
CA SER A 8 18.43 1.31 5.73
C SER A 8 17.01 0.76 5.65
N LEU A 9 16.85 -0.30 4.85
CA LEU A 9 15.68 -1.15 4.86
C LEU A 9 15.67 -1.85 6.23
N LEU A 10 15.12 -1.18 7.23
CA LEU A 10 14.85 -1.79 8.53
C LEU A 10 13.73 -2.81 8.31
N CYS A 11 14.11 -4.00 7.80
CA CYS A 11 13.31 -5.19 7.95
C CYS A 11 13.04 -5.33 9.45
N VAL A 12 11.89 -4.87 9.91
CA VAL A 12 11.34 -5.28 11.19
C VAL A 12 11.03 -6.77 11.03
N LEU A 13 12.06 -7.58 11.17
CA LEU A 13 11.90 -8.99 11.49
C LEU A 13 11.02 -9.01 12.74
N PHE A 14 9.75 -9.36 12.56
CA PHE A 14 9.00 -9.95 13.64
C PHE A 14 9.74 -11.23 14.01
N LEU A 15 10.78 -11.08 14.84
CA LEU A 15 11.40 -12.22 15.51
C LEU A 15 10.26 -12.95 16.21
N VAL A 16 9.95 -14.14 15.71
CA VAL A 16 9.31 -15.20 16.48
C VAL A 16 10.36 -15.61 17.54
N GLY A 17 10.68 -14.66 18.43
CA GLY A 17 11.36 -14.94 19.67
C GLY A 17 10.28 -15.38 20.64
N CYS A 18 10.50 -16.45 21.36
CA CYS A 18 9.76 -16.81 22.57
C CYS A 18 9.65 -15.55 23.43
N ALA A 19 8.57 -14.77 23.23
CA ALA A 19 8.21 -13.68 24.10
C ALA A 19 7.93 -14.34 25.46
N SER A 20 8.66 -13.96 26.48
CA SER A 20 8.22 -14.16 27.85
C SER A 20 6.76 -13.71 27.90
N GLU A 21 5.83 -14.61 28.22
CA GLU A 21 4.41 -14.32 28.31
C GLU A 21 4.22 -13.17 29.31
N GLY A 22 4.21 -11.93 28.81
CA GLY A 22 3.85 -10.76 29.62
C GLY A 22 2.44 -10.98 30.14
N ARG A 23 2.19 -10.53 31.36
CA ARG A 23 0.87 -10.65 31.99
C ARG A 23 -0.17 -9.87 31.17
N ARG A 24 -1.30 -10.51 30.83
CA ARG A 24 -2.47 -9.79 30.28
C ARG A 24 -2.98 -8.80 31.30
N ILE A 25 -3.26 -7.60 30.85
CA ILE A 25 -3.76 -6.47 31.64
C ILE A 25 -5.17 -6.20 31.14
N LYS A 26 -6.11 -6.04 32.05
CA LYS A 26 -7.47 -5.61 31.73
C LYS A 26 -7.54 -4.08 31.77
N ALA A 27 -7.91 -3.46 30.66
CA ALA A 27 -8.13 -2.02 30.56
C ALA A 27 -9.48 -1.63 31.21
N ASP A 28 -9.65 -0.35 31.53
CA ASP A 28 -10.92 0.20 32.05
C ASP A 28 -12.08 0.00 31.07
N SER A 29 -11.79 -0.10 29.79
CA SER A 29 -12.75 -0.45 28.73
C SER A 29 -13.25 -1.90 28.80
N GLY A 30 -12.66 -2.74 29.67
CA GLY A 30 -12.97 -4.16 29.80
C GLY A 30 -12.19 -5.09 28.87
N TYR A 31 -11.50 -4.55 27.86
CA TYR A 31 -10.66 -5.32 26.95
C TYR A 31 -9.34 -5.71 27.59
N GLU A 32 -8.75 -6.80 27.07
CA GLU A 32 -7.43 -7.27 27.51
C GLU A 32 -6.35 -6.85 26.53
N TYR A 33 -5.17 -6.51 27.07
CA TYR A 33 -3.98 -6.26 26.28
C TYR A 33 -2.73 -6.80 26.98
N GLN A 34 -1.65 -6.92 26.22
CA GLN A 34 -0.35 -7.40 26.69
C GLN A 34 0.76 -6.56 26.08
N ILE A 35 1.59 -5.93 26.90
CA ILE A 35 2.79 -5.26 26.41
C ILE A 35 3.84 -6.33 26.09
N VAL A 36 4.27 -6.40 24.82
CA VAL A 36 5.21 -7.40 24.32
C VAL A 36 6.63 -6.87 24.37
N ARG A 37 6.81 -5.58 24.05
CA ARG A 37 8.09 -4.89 24.09
C ARG A 37 7.90 -3.52 24.75
N LYS A 38 8.83 -3.14 25.62
CA LYS A 38 8.89 -1.80 26.20
C LYS A 38 9.85 -0.93 25.41
N GLY A 39 9.38 0.25 25.02
CA GLY A 39 10.14 1.29 24.34
C GLY A 39 10.76 2.30 25.30
N GLY A 40 10.53 3.59 25.04
CA GLY A 40 11.04 4.70 25.83
C GLY A 40 10.42 4.84 27.22
N SER A 41 10.75 5.92 27.92
CA SER A 41 10.29 6.20 29.28
C SER A 41 9.14 7.20 29.34
N ASP A 42 8.99 8.04 28.31
CA ASP A 42 8.05 9.14 28.33
C ASP A 42 6.71 8.71 27.69
N PRO A 43 5.57 8.93 28.38
CA PRO A 43 4.26 8.59 27.83
C PRO A 43 3.96 9.46 26.62
N ILE A 44 3.16 8.92 25.69
CA ILE A 44 2.74 9.64 24.49
C ILE A 44 1.87 10.82 24.89
N PRO A 45 2.25 12.08 24.54
CA PRO A 45 1.47 13.24 24.91
C PRO A 45 0.10 13.26 24.20
N VAL A 46 -0.93 13.80 24.87
CA VAL A 46 -2.21 14.09 24.23
C VAL A 46 -2.01 15.14 23.14
N ASN A 47 -2.81 15.08 22.10
CA ASN A 47 -2.72 15.88 20.87
C ASN A 47 -1.49 15.60 19.99
N SER A 48 -0.74 14.52 20.27
CA SER A 48 0.33 14.05 19.39
C SER A 48 -0.18 13.18 18.25
N TYR A 49 0.60 13.12 17.18
CA TYR A 49 0.42 12.19 16.07
C TYR A 49 1.26 10.94 16.33
N VAL A 50 0.60 9.82 16.39
CA VAL A 50 1.23 8.51 16.66
C VAL A 50 1.34 7.74 15.36
N PHE A 51 2.56 7.40 14.99
CA PHE A 51 2.86 6.52 13.87
C PHE A 51 3.00 5.09 14.39
N PHE A 52 2.28 4.17 13.79
CA PHE A 52 2.27 2.79 14.25
C PHE A 52 2.14 1.78 13.10
N ASN A 53 2.73 0.64 13.30
CA ASN A 53 2.45 -0.54 12.50
C ASN A 53 1.40 -1.38 13.23
N MET A 54 0.49 -1.97 12.46
CA MET A 54 -0.55 -2.83 12.99
C MET A 54 -0.68 -4.08 12.12
N ALA A 55 -0.87 -5.22 12.79
CA ALA A 55 -1.31 -6.44 12.14
C ALA A 55 -2.52 -6.98 12.88
N LEU A 56 -3.56 -7.35 12.13
CA LEU A 56 -4.69 -8.12 12.62
C LEU A 56 -4.36 -9.59 12.44
N ALA A 57 -4.41 -10.34 13.50
CA ALA A 57 -4.07 -11.75 13.52
C ALA A 57 -5.14 -12.58 14.23
N GLN A 58 -5.23 -13.85 13.86
CA GLN A 58 -5.91 -14.88 14.63
C GLN A 58 -4.95 -16.05 14.83
N LYS A 59 -4.68 -16.39 16.09
CA LYS A 59 -3.60 -17.33 16.44
C LYS A 59 -2.28 -16.89 15.76
N ASP A 60 -1.69 -17.75 14.93
CA ASP A 60 -0.45 -17.50 14.22
C ASP A 60 -0.63 -16.93 12.81
N SER A 61 -1.89 -16.82 12.34
CA SER A 61 -2.20 -16.32 11.00
C SER A 61 -2.40 -14.82 11.01
N ILE A 62 -1.65 -14.09 10.17
CA ILE A 62 -1.87 -12.66 9.91
C ILE A 62 -2.97 -12.55 8.85
N LEU A 63 -4.05 -11.86 9.19
CA LEU A 63 -5.20 -11.63 8.32
C LEU A 63 -5.02 -10.35 7.52
N GLN A 64 -4.48 -9.31 8.16
CA GLN A 64 -4.24 -8.01 7.57
C GLN A 64 -3.05 -7.34 8.26
N THR A 65 -2.27 -6.54 7.53
CA THR A 65 -1.15 -5.78 8.11
C THR A 65 -0.91 -4.47 7.39
N THR A 66 -0.50 -3.44 8.13
CA THR A 66 -0.04 -2.17 7.54
C THR A 66 1.30 -2.30 6.83
N ALA A 67 2.05 -3.37 7.08
CA ALA A 67 3.33 -3.62 6.40
C ALA A 67 3.18 -3.70 4.87
N THR A 68 2.02 -4.17 4.37
CA THR A 68 1.73 -4.20 2.93
C THR A 68 1.56 -2.82 2.31
N MET A 69 1.33 -1.79 3.13
CA MET A 69 1.20 -0.39 2.67
C MET A 69 2.54 0.31 2.50
N GLY A 70 3.65 -0.32 2.94
CA GLY A 70 5.01 0.24 2.87
C GLY A 70 5.27 1.45 3.77
N LYS A 71 4.30 1.83 4.61
CA LYS A 71 4.40 2.96 5.57
C LYS A 71 3.55 2.69 6.80
N PRO A 72 3.94 3.23 7.97
CA PRO A 72 3.11 3.15 9.17
C PRO A 72 1.78 3.91 8.98
N SER A 73 0.76 3.48 9.70
CA SER A 73 -0.46 4.25 9.89
C SER A 73 -0.20 5.39 10.87
N VAL A 74 -1.01 6.45 10.77
CA VAL A 74 -0.93 7.59 11.67
C VAL A 74 -2.31 7.91 12.23
N LEU A 75 -2.38 8.24 13.50
CA LEU A 75 -3.56 8.80 14.15
C LEU A 75 -3.16 9.95 15.07
N LYS A 76 -4.07 10.90 15.30
CA LYS A 76 -3.90 11.96 16.30
C LYS A 76 -4.53 11.49 17.60
N LEU A 77 -3.75 11.40 18.68
CA LEU A 77 -4.26 11.11 20.02
C LEU A 77 -4.97 12.36 20.56
N MET A 78 -6.27 12.25 20.85
CA MET A 78 -7.08 13.37 21.32
C MET A 78 -7.47 13.16 22.79
N GLU A 79 -7.84 14.23 23.50
CA GLU A 79 -8.38 14.13 24.87
C GLU A 79 -9.66 13.30 24.93
N ASP A 80 -10.52 13.43 23.92
CA ASP A 80 -11.73 12.63 23.77
C ASP A 80 -11.65 11.77 22.50
N ASN A 81 -11.39 10.47 22.71
CA ASN A 81 -11.24 9.50 21.64
C ASN A 81 -12.57 8.90 21.14
N LYS A 82 -13.72 9.52 21.44
CA LYS A 82 -15.04 9.01 21.01
C LYS A 82 -15.20 8.86 19.50
N SER A 83 -14.50 9.69 18.73
CA SER A 83 -14.53 9.64 17.26
C SER A 83 -13.98 8.33 16.66
N TYR A 84 -13.22 7.55 17.43
CA TYR A 84 -12.65 6.29 16.99
C TYR A 84 -13.60 5.08 17.05
N GLY A 85 -14.84 5.27 17.53
CA GLY A 85 -15.87 4.23 17.55
C GLY A 85 -15.38 2.96 18.26
N GLN A 86 -15.49 1.81 17.60
CA GLN A 86 -15.06 0.52 18.15
C GLN A 86 -13.54 0.45 18.45
N LEU A 87 -12.71 1.24 17.78
CA LEU A 87 -11.28 1.29 18.05
C LEU A 87 -10.91 2.19 19.25
N LYS A 88 -11.90 2.86 19.86
CA LYS A 88 -11.64 3.74 21.01
C LYS A 88 -10.83 3.06 22.11
N ALA A 89 -11.17 1.82 22.47
CA ALA A 89 -10.48 1.07 23.51
C ALA A 89 -9.00 0.82 23.17
N LEU A 90 -8.69 0.51 21.90
CA LEU A 90 -7.32 0.37 21.43
C LEU A 90 -6.57 1.72 21.52
N VAL A 91 -7.21 2.81 21.09
CA VAL A 91 -6.62 4.15 21.11
C VAL A 91 -6.37 4.63 22.54
N ASP A 92 -7.30 4.36 23.46
CA ASP A 92 -7.12 4.68 24.89
C ASP A 92 -5.93 3.92 25.50
N ILE A 93 -5.72 2.66 25.11
CA ILE A 93 -4.54 1.90 25.54
C ILE A 93 -3.27 2.45 24.88
N MET A 94 -3.32 2.81 23.59
CA MET A 94 -2.17 3.43 22.92
C MET A 94 -1.74 4.74 23.62
N ALA A 95 -2.68 5.48 24.18
CA ALA A 95 -2.38 6.69 24.97
C ALA A 95 -1.57 6.42 26.24
N THR A 96 -1.51 5.19 26.72
CA THR A 96 -0.69 4.79 27.88
C THR A 96 0.70 4.23 27.51
N LEU A 97 0.99 4.15 26.21
CA LEU A 97 2.24 3.60 25.70
C LEU A 97 3.31 4.68 25.56
N HIS A 98 4.50 4.21 25.20
CA HIS A 98 5.68 5.02 24.90
C HIS A 98 6.12 4.75 23.46
N GLU A 99 6.91 5.66 22.90
CA GLU A 99 7.54 5.42 21.62
C GLU A 99 8.38 4.14 21.65
N GLY A 100 8.26 3.30 20.61
CA GLY A 100 8.92 2.01 20.54
C GLY A 100 8.24 0.86 21.31
N ASP A 101 7.16 1.14 22.05
CA ASP A 101 6.37 0.08 22.68
C ASP A 101 5.69 -0.81 21.61
N SER A 102 5.45 -2.06 21.98
CA SER A 102 4.62 -2.98 21.19
C SER A 102 3.64 -3.70 22.12
N LEU A 103 2.42 -3.88 21.64
CA LEU A 103 1.36 -4.56 22.38
C LEU A 103 0.58 -5.56 21.52
N HIS A 104 -0.02 -6.53 22.18
CA HIS A 104 -1.13 -7.31 21.66
C HIS A 104 -2.42 -6.85 22.34
N PHE A 105 -3.40 -6.45 21.55
CA PHE A 105 -4.73 -6.09 22.01
C PHE A 105 -5.71 -7.19 21.57
N PHE A 106 -6.42 -7.77 22.55
CA PHE A 106 -7.33 -8.88 22.33
C PHE A 106 -8.76 -8.34 22.16
N PHE A 107 -9.30 -8.52 20.98
CA PHE A 107 -10.65 -8.07 20.64
C PHE A 107 -11.60 -9.29 20.61
N PRO A 108 -12.50 -9.44 21.59
CA PRO A 108 -13.46 -10.54 21.60
C PRO A 108 -14.38 -10.50 20.38
N ILE A 109 -14.66 -11.66 19.79
CA ILE A 109 -15.50 -11.76 18.58
C ILE A 109 -16.94 -11.32 18.85
N ASP A 110 -17.45 -11.58 20.04
CA ASP A 110 -18.78 -11.18 20.50
C ASP A 110 -18.95 -9.66 20.72
N SER A 111 -17.85 -8.90 20.68
CA SER A 111 -17.89 -7.45 20.71
C SER A 111 -18.29 -6.80 19.38
N PHE A 112 -18.33 -7.56 18.28
CA PHE A 112 -18.79 -7.06 17.00
C PHE A 112 -20.31 -7.17 16.90
N GLU A 113 -20.99 -6.07 16.60
CA GLU A 113 -22.43 -6.12 16.23
C GLU A 113 -22.64 -6.95 14.95
N ARG A 114 -21.68 -6.89 14.03
CA ARG A 114 -21.62 -7.69 12.81
C ARG A 114 -20.16 -7.94 12.44
N LEU A 115 -19.79 -9.21 12.28
CA LEU A 115 -18.47 -9.58 11.80
C LEU A 115 -18.27 -9.12 10.36
N PRO A 116 -17.08 -8.62 10.01
CA PRO A 116 -16.74 -8.34 8.62
C PRO A 116 -16.87 -9.61 7.76
N PRO A 117 -17.18 -9.48 6.45
CA PRO A 117 -17.23 -10.62 5.54
C PRO A 117 -15.92 -11.41 5.57
N GLY A 118 -16.01 -12.74 5.68
CA GLY A 118 -14.84 -13.63 5.78
C GLY A 118 -14.39 -13.94 7.21
N PHE A 119 -15.02 -13.33 8.22
CA PHE A 119 -14.68 -13.54 9.64
C PHE A 119 -15.73 -14.40 10.38
N GLU A 120 -16.76 -14.88 9.69
CA GLU A 120 -17.88 -15.61 10.27
C GLU A 120 -17.48 -16.95 10.90
N ALA A 121 -16.36 -17.53 10.44
CA ALA A 121 -15.86 -18.82 10.96
C ALA A 121 -14.97 -18.67 12.20
N PHE A 122 -14.68 -17.44 12.66
CA PHE A 122 -13.77 -17.20 13.76
C PHE A 122 -14.52 -17.32 15.10
N THR A 123 -13.96 -18.12 16.00
CA THR A 123 -14.51 -18.36 17.34
C THR A 123 -13.62 -17.85 18.46
N GLU A 124 -12.36 -17.47 18.14
CA GLU A 124 -11.41 -16.94 19.09
C GLU A 124 -11.18 -15.44 18.91
N PRO A 125 -10.73 -14.72 19.95
CA PRO A 125 -10.47 -13.30 19.84
C PRO A 125 -9.54 -12.95 18.69
N LEU A 126 -9.83 -11.85 18.02
CA LEU A 126 -8.89 -11.23 17.08
C LEU A 126 -7.80 -10.52 17.88
N VAL A 127 -6.59 -10.58 17.39
CA VAL A 127 -5.43 -9.95 18.05
C VAL A 127 -4.89 -8.83 17.16
N TYR A 128 -5.02 -7.60 17.62
CA TYR A 128 -4.30 -6.48 17.03
C TYR A 128 -2.89 -6.43 17.61
N ARG A 129 -1.89 -6.71 16.78
CA ARG A 129 -0.48 -6.55 17.12
C ARG A 129 -0.08 -5.14 16.70
N VAL A 130 0.22 -4.27 17.65
CA VAL A 130 0.52 -2.86 17.41
C VAL A 130 1.93 -2.55 17.87
N GLY A 131 2.70 -1.85 17.05
CA GLY A 131 4.01 -1.32 17.42
C GLY A 131 4.07 0.18 17.14
N ILE A 132 4.37 0.98 18.16
CA ILE A 132 4.57 2.41 18.04
C ILE A 132 5.94 2.66 17.37
N VAL A 133 5.92 3.39 16.28
CA VAL A 133 7.11 3.66 15.45
C VAL A 133 7.70 5.02 15.77
N ASP A 134 6.84 6.04 15.91
CA ASP A 134 7.24 7.43 16.10
C ASP A 134 6.09 8.23 16.71
N VAL A 135 6.41 9.32 17.39
CA VAL A 135 5.44 10.22 18.01
C VAL A 135 5.85 11.66 17.70
N MET A 136 4.96 12.41 17.07
CA MET A 136 5.21 13.79 16.66
C MET A 136 4.20 14.74 17.28
N ASP A 137 4.66 15.91 17.71
CA ASP A 137 3.75 17.02 18.00
C ASP A 137 3.16 17.63 16.70
N GLU A 138 2.27 18.61 16.84
CA GLU A 138 1.62 19.27 15.69
C GLU A 138 2.64 19.91 14.73
N ALA A 139 3.66 20.58 15.26
CA ALA A 139 4.66 21.29 14.44
C ALA A 139 5.57 20.29 13.70
N GLN A 140 5.99 19.25 14.39
CA GLN A 140 6.79 18.17 13.79
C GLN A 140 6.01 17.44 12.71
N PHE A 141 4.74 17.10 12.97
CA PHE A 141 3.86 16.45 12.01
C PHE A 141 3.64 17.32 10.78
N GLN A 142 3.39 18.61 10.94
CA GLN A 142 3.21 19.53 9.83
C GLN A 142 4.48 19.62 8.98
N ALA A 143 5.65 19.75 9.59
CA ALA A 143 6.93 19.77 8.90
C ALA A 143 7.21 18.45 8.15
N HIS A 144 6.91 17.31 8.76
CA HIS A 144 7.00 15.98 8.15
C HIS A 144 6.07 15.86 6.93
N SER A 145 4.80 16.30 7.09
CA SER A 145 3.80 16.29 6.02
C SER A 145 4.23 17.16 4.85
N ASP A 146 4.66 18.39 5.11
CA ASP A 146 5.12 19.33 4.09
C ASP A 146 6.36 18.79 3.33
N SER A 147 7.29 18.20 4.06
CA SER A 147 8.48 17.56 3.47
C SER A 147 8.09 16.38 2.57
N THR A 148 7.18 15.53 3.05
CA THR A 148 6.68 14.37 2.29
C THR A 148 5.93 14.81 1.03
N GLN A 149 5.08 15.83 1.13
CA GLN A 149 4.36 16.38 -0.02
C GLN A 149 5.30 16.98 -1.06
N LYS A 150 6.32 17.74 -0.63
CA LYS A 150 7.34 18.29 -1.54
C LYS A 150 8.11 17.19 -2.26
N GLU A 151 8.47 16.14 -1.57
CA GLU A 151 9.19 15.02 -2.19
C GLU A 151 8.30 14.25 -3.18
N GLN A 152 7.04 13.98 -2.81
CA GLN A 152 6.07 13.37 -3.72
C GLN A 152 5.84 14.24 -4.97
N GLU A 153 5.76 15.57 -4.81
CA GLU A 153 5.58 16.48 -5.94
C GLU A 153 6.79 16.50 -6.88
N LYS A 154 8.02 16.41 -6.35
CA LYS A 154 9.21 16.22 -7.18
C LYS A 154 9.14 14.95 -8.01
N VAL A 155 8.76 13.82 -7.38
CA VAL A 155 8.58 12.54 -8.09
C VAL A 155 7.51 12.67 -9.18
N ARG A 156 6.37 13.29 -8.87
CA ARG A 156 5.31 13.55 -9.87
C ARG A 156 5.78 14.42 -11.01
N GLN A 157 6.60 15.44 -10.71
CA GLN A 157 7.13 16.32 -11.75
C GLN A 157 8.07 15.56 -12.70
N VAL A 158 8.96 14.72 -12.17
CA VAL A 158 9.83 13.85 -13.00
C VAL A 158 9.01 12.96 -13.94
N VAL A 159 7.88 12.44 -13.46
CA VAL A 159 6.98 11.63 -14.30
C VAL A 159 6.30 12.50 -15.37
N ARG A 160 5.81 13.70 -15.02
CA ARG A 160 5.20 14.63 -15.99
C ARG A 160 6.16 15.05 -17.08
N ASP A 161 7.41 15.31 -16.73
CA ASP A 161 8.45 15.74 -17.66
C ASP A 161 8.76 14.69 -18.74
N ARG A 162 8.41 13.43 -18.51
CA ARG A 162 8.53 12.34 -19.49
C ARG A 162 7.43 12.33 -20.56
N LEU A 163 6.33 13.06 -20.36
CA LEU A 163 5.19 13.02 -21.26
C LEU A 163 5.55 13.28 -22.74
N PRO A 164 6.36 14.29 -23.10
CA PRO A 164 6.72 14.51 -24.50
C PRO A 164 7.51 13.35 -25.13
N GLU A 165 8.40 12.71 -24.37
CA GLU A 165 9.15 11.53 -24.80
C GLU A 165 8.20 10.34 -25.06
N ILE A 166 7.29 10.09 -24.11
CA ILE A 166 6.31 8.99 -24.22
C ILE A 166 5.36 9.22 -25.40
N GLU A 167 4.89 10.45 -25.62
CA GLU A 167 4.06 10.81 -26.75
C GLU A 167 4.78 10.55 -28.09
N ALA A 168 6.02 10.98 -28.22
CA ALA A 168 6.82 10.74 -29.42
C ALA A 168 7.08 9.25 -29.67
N LEU A 169 7.42 8.49 -28.62
CA LEU A 169 7.62 7.05 -28.69
C LEU A 169 6.33 6.32 -29.10
N THR A 170 5.21 6.67 -28.48
CA THR A 170 3.93 6.02 -28.76
C THR A 170 3.46 6.31 -30.18
N LYS A 171 3.67 7.54 -30.67
CA LYS A 171 3.38 7.89 -32.05
C LYS A 171 4.26 7.12 -33.03
N THR A 172 5.55 6.98 -32.76
CA THR A 172 6.47 6.19 -33.58
C THR A 172 6.03 4.73 -33.68
N ASN A 173 5.64 4.13 -32.55
CA ASN A 173 5.13 2.75 -32.50
C ASN A 173 3.82 2.62 -33.27
N TRP A 174 2.92 3.61 -33.18
CA TRP A 174 1.66 3.63 -33.94
C TRP A 174 1.92 3.73 -35.45
N ASP A 175 2.82 4.62 -35.89
CA ASP A 175 3.19 4.76 -37.29
C ASP A 175 3.79 3.44 -37.84
N ALA A 176 4.65 2.76 -37.09
CA ALA A 176 5.22 1.46 -37.44
C ALA A 176 4.15 0.35 -37.49
N TYR A 177 3.21 0.35 -36.53
CA TYR A 177 2.06 -0.56 -36.56
C TYR A 177 1.20 -0.36 -37.81
N LYS A 178 0.84 0.88 -38.16
CA LYS A 178 0.03 1.19 -39.35
C LYS A 178 0.72 0.80 -40.67
N LYS A 179 2.05 0.84 -40.72
CA LYS A 179 2.84 0.38 -41.85
C LYS A 179 2.99 -1.15 -41.93
N GLY A 180 2.64 -1.86 -40.84
CA GLY A 180 2.85 -3.32 -40.76
C GLY A 180 4.25 -3.73 -40.31
N ASP A 181 5.13 -2.81 -39.97
CA ASP A 181 6.53 -3.09 -39.58
C ASP A 181 6.61 -3.89 -38.27
N LEU A 182 5.57 -3.88 -37.45
CA LEU A 182 5.49 -4.60 -36.18
C LEU A 182 4.77 -5.96 -36.27
N ALA A 183 4.35 -6.40 -37.47
CA ALA A 183 3.54 -7.61 -37.65
C ALA A 183 4.22 -8.87 -37.08
N SER A 184 5.55 -9.01 -37.23
CA SER A 184 6.30 -10.16 -36.72
C SER A 184 6.44 -10.21 -35.18
N GLN A 185 6.21 -9.09 -34.50
CA GLN A 185 6.27 -8.97 -33.03
C GLN A 185 4.88 -9.08 -32.39
N MET A 186 3.82 -8.97 -33.21
CA MET A 186 2.44 -8.99 -32.76
C MET A 186 2.06 -10.37 -32.22
N GLN A 187 1.54 -10.40 -31.03
CA GLN A 187 0.92 -11.58 -30.42
C GLN A 187 -0.58 -11.36 -30.31
N THR A 188 -1.34 -12.46 -30.36
CA THR A 188 -2.81 -12.39 -30.23
C THR A 188 -3.26 -13.46 -29.26
N THR A 189 -4.10 -13.06 -28.32
CA THR A 189 -4.71 -13.99 -27.36
C THR A 189 -5.95 -14.66 -27.97
N THR A 190 -6.52 -15.64 -27.25
CA THR A 190 -7.75 -16.32 -27.67
C THR A 190 -8.98 -15.40 -27.68
N SER A 191 -8.98 -14.32 -26.89
CA SER A 191 -10.05 -13.31 -26.88
C SER A 191 -9.97 -12.36 -28.08
N GLY A 192 -8.83 -12.36 -28.80
CA GLY A 192 -8.57 -11.43 -29.90
C GLY A 192 -7.79 -10.18 -29.50
N LEU A 193 -7.39 -10.04 -28.22
CA LEU A 193 -6.50 -8.97 -27.80
C LEU A 193 -5.15 -9.11 -28.50
N ARG A 194 -4.72 -8.07 -29.18
CA ARG A 194 -3.39 -8.01 -29.81
C ARG A 194 -2.45 -7.19 -28.96
N TYR A 195 -1.21 -7.64 -28.85
CA TYR A 195 -0.23 -6.96 -28.02
C TYR A 195 1.21 -7.17 -28.52
N ILE A 196 2.07 -6.24 -28.13
CA ILE A 196 3.52 -6.30 -28.37
C ILE A 196 4.20 -6.02 -27.04
N ILE A 197 5.13 -6.88 -26.63
CA ILE A 197 6.01 -6.65 -25.48
C ILE A 197 7.31 -6.05 -26.01
N HIS A 198 7.56 -4.78 -25.67
CA HIS A 198 8.79 -4.07 -26.06
C HIS A 198 9.94 -4.35 -25.08
N GLU A 199 9.63 -4.48 -23.80
CA GLU A 199 10.57 -4.84 -22.73
C GLU A 199 9.89 -5.88 -21.83
N ALA A 200 10.58 -7.00 -21.59
CA ALA A 200 9.98 -8.16 -20.92
C ALA A 200 9.74 -7.96 -19.40
N GLY A 201 10.45 -7.01 -18.78
CA GLY A 201 10.40 -6.82 -17.33
C GLY A 201 11.13 -7.93 -16.56
N GLU A 202 10.88 -8.01 -15.28
CA GLU A 202 11.46 -8.95 -14.31
C GLU A 202 10.80 -10.33 -14.44
N GLU A 203 11.53 -11.33 -14.91
CA GLU A 203 10.97 -12.66 -15.18
C GLU A 203 10.33 -13.29 -13.92
N GLY A 204 9.19 -13.96 -14.11
CA GLY A 204 8.48 -14.66 -13.03
C GLY A 204 7.65 -13.76 -12.12
N THR A 205 7.47 -12.48 -12.47
CA THR A 205 6.72 -11.51 -11.64
C THR A 205 5.37 -11.10 -12.23
N LYS A 206 4.74 -11.97 -13.02
CA LYS A 206 3.41 -11.71 -13.58
C LYS A 206 2.37 -11.61 -12.47
N PRO A 207 1.49 -10.59 -12.50
CA PRO A 207 0.45 -10.45 -11.51
C PRO A 207 -0.67 -11.49 -11.72
N ALA A 208 -1.30 -11.87 -10.61
CA ALA A 208 -2.50 -12.70 -10.60
C ALA A 208 -3.77 -11.86 -10.46
N LYS A 209 -4.91 -12.49 -10.71
CA LYS A 209 -6.23 -11.88 -10.46
C LYS A 209 -6.37 -11.49 -8.98
N GLY A 210 -6.74 -10.23 -8.74
CA GLY A 210 -6.92 -9.65 -7.41
C GLY A 210 -5.67 -8.89 -6.92
N ASP A 211 -4.52 -9.06 -7.56
CA ASP A 211 -3.32 -8.31 -7.19
C ASP A 211 -3.50 -6.81 -7.47
N GLN A 212 -2.99 -5.98 -6.56
CA GLN A 212 -2.91 -4.54 -6.79
C GLN A 212 -1.77 -4.24 -7.76
N VAL A 213 -2.11 -3.71 -8.91
CA VAL A 213 -1.15 -3.28 -9.92
C VAL A 213 -1.05 -1.76 -10.00
N SER A 214 0.11 -1.28 -10.42
CA SER A 214 0.44 0.13 -10.56
C SER A 214 1.02 0.35 -11.96
N VAL A 215 0.31 1.05 -12.83
CA VAL A 215 0.60 1.12 -14.26
C VAL A 215 0.70 2.56 -14.74
N HIS A 216 1.84 2.89 -15.37
CA HIS A 216 1.90 4.07 -16.22
C HIS A 216 1.39 3.72 -17.61
N TYR A 217 0.57 4.61 -18.19
CA TYR A 217 0.01 4.38 -19.51
C TYR A 217 -0.12 5.67 -20.33
N TYR A 218 -0.18 5.48 -21.64
CA TYR A 218 -0.53 6.48 -22.61
C TYR A 218 -1.57 5.86 -23.57
N GLY A 219 -2.81 6.33 -23.49
CA GLY A 219 -3.93 5.83 -24.28
C GLY A 219 -4.17 6.73 -25.49
N MET A 220 -4.23 6.13 -26.69
CA MET A 220 -4.53 6.84 -27.93
C MET A 220 -5.51 6.06 -28.80
N LEU A 221 -6.23 6.78 -29.66
CA LEU A 221 -7.15 6.19 -30.61
C LEU A 221 -6.39 5.60 -31.80
N ASP A 222 -6.74 4.39 -32.20
CA ASP A 222 -6.14 3.75 -33.38
C ASP A 222 -6.45 4.47 -34.68
N ALA A 223 -7.57 5.22 -34.75
CA ALA A 223 -8.01 5.89 -35.97
C ALA A 223 -7.08 7.05 -36.39
N ASP A 224 -6.61 7.85 -35.46
CA ASP A 224 -5.95 9.14 -35.73
C ASP A 224 -4.78 9.46 -34.78
N ALA A 225 -4.37 8.51 -33.98
CA ALA A 225 -3.32 8.65 -32.95
C ALA A 225 -3.62 9.74 -31.91
N LYS A 226 -4.89 10.16 -31.77
CA LYS A 226 -5.25 11.17 -30.79
C LYS A 226 -5.24 10.59 -29.39
N MET A 227 -4.48 11.22 -28.49
CA MET A 227 -4.44 10.86 -27.08
C MET A 227 -5.80 11.14 -26.44
N PHE A 228 -6.35 10.14 -25.74
CA PHE A 228 -7.58 10.30 -24.97
C PHE A 228 -7.34 10.33 -23.47
N ASP A 229 -6.31 9.63 -22.98
CA ASP A 229 -5.98 9.62 -21.55
C ASP A 229 -4.53 9.20 -21.29
N THR A 230 -3.94 9.64 -20.16
CA THR A 230 -2.59 9.27 -19.75
C THR A 230 -2.35 9.52 -18.27
N SER A 231 -1.64 8.60 -17.61
CA SER A 231 -1.18 8.74 -16.23
C SER A 231 -0.05 9.77 -16.08
N PHE A 232 0.67 10.09 -17.15
CA PHE A 232 1.81 11.02 -17.12
C PHE A 232 1.38 12.46 -16.80
N LYS A 233 0.18 12.89 -17.17
CA LYS A 233 -0.38 14.21 -16.79
C LYS A 233 -0.59 14.32 -15.28
N ALA A 234 -1.06 13.26 -14.64
CA ALA A 234 -1.23 13.21 -13.19
C ALA A 234 0.12 13.09 -12.45
N GLY A 235 1.18 12.67 -13.15
CA GLY A 235 2.50 12.45 -12.58
C GLY A 235 2.57 11.22 -11.65
N GLN A 236 1.59 10.32 -11.73
CA GLN A 236 1.52 9.12 -10.91
C GLN A 236 0.87 7.97 -11.68
N PRO A 237 1.25 6.71 -11.39
CA PRO A 237 0.63 5.57 -12.02
C PRO A 237 -0.82 5.39 -11.58
N TYR A 238 -1.62 4.79 -12.44
CA TYR A 238 -2.95 4.33 -12.08
C TYR A 238 -2.87 3.00 -11.31
N GLN A 239 -3.57 2.92 -10.20
CA GLN A 239 -3.57 1.75 -9.32
C GLN A 239 -4.96 1.13 -9.27
N PHE A 240 -5.03 -0.20 -9.42
CA PHE A 240 -6.29 -0.93 -9.37
C PHE A 240 -6.06 -2.43 -9.10
N PRO A 241 -7.05 -3.15 -8.54
CA PRO A 241 -7.02 -4.60 -8.42
C PRO A 241 -7.27 -5.25 -9.78
N LEU A 242 -6.31 -6.03 -10.25
CA LEU A 242 -6.32 -6.64 -11.58
C LEU A 242 -7.38 -7.76 -11.71
N GLY A 243 -8.05 -7.84 -12.87
CA GLY A 243 -9.02 -8.90 -13.16
C GLY A 243 -10.35 -8.78 -12.41
N MET A 244 -10.63 -7.63 -11.80
CA MET A 244 -11.85 -7.38 -11.02
C MET A 244 -12.89 -6.54 -11.78
N GLY A 245 -12.67 -6.27 -13.06
CA GLY A 245 -13.59 -5.51 -13.90
C GLY A 245 -13.64 -4.01 -13.59
N GLN A 246 -12.60 -3.46 -12.95
CA GLN A 246 -12.49 -2.03 -12.70
C GLN A 246 -11.92 -1.24 -13.89
N VAL A 247 -11.38 -1.96 -14.86
CA VAL A 247 -10.82 -1.42 -16.10
C VAL A 247 -11.44 -2.15 -17.29
N ILE A 248 -11.17 -1.68 -18.51
CA ILE A 248 -11.64 -2.35 -19.73
C ILE A 248 -11.05 -3.77 -19.84
N PRO A 249 -11.77 -4.73 -20.43
CA PRO A 249 -11.34 -6.14 -20.45
C PRO A 249 -9.93 -6.36 -21.03
N GLY A 250 -9.56 -5.60 -22.05
CA GLY A 250 -8.21 -5.70 -22.64
C GLY A 250 -7.09 -5.30 -21.67
N TRP A 251 -7.35 -4.47 -20.68
CA TRP A 251 -6.39 -4.15 -19.61
C TRP A 251 -6.30 -5.29 -18.60
N ASP A 252 -7.46 -5.77 -18.11
CA ASP A 252 -7.46 -6.89 -17.17
C ASP A 252 -6.74 -8.12 -17.75
N GLU A 253 -6.95 -8.42 -19.04
CA GLU A 253 -6.29 -9.53 -19.72
C GLU A 253 -4.81 -9.22 -20.04
N GLY A 254 -4.55 -8.07 -20.67
CA GLY A 254 -3.22 -7.74 -21.19
C GLY A 254 -2.18 -7.55 -20.10
N ILE A 255 -2.53 -6.92 -18.99
CA ILE A 255 -1.59 -6.70 -17.88
C ILE A 255 -1.22 -8.01 -17.17
N MET A 256 -2.10 -9.01 -17.12
CA MET A 256 -1.76 -10.36 -16.62
C MET A 256 -0.68 -11.06 -17.44
N LEU A 257 -0.44 -10.64 -18.68
CA LEU A 257 0.60 -11.21 -19.54
C LEU A 257 1.98 -10.61 -19.25
N LEU A 258 2.04 -9.48 -18.55
CA LEU A 258 3.24 -8.66 -18.36
C LEU A 258 3.92 -8.96 -17.02
N ASN A 259 5.25 -9.00 -17.02
CA ASN A 259 6.00 -8.99 -15.78
C ASN A 259 6.12 -7.56 -15.21
N LYS A 260 6.49 -7.46 -13.94
CA LYS A 260 6.81 -6.17 -13.31
C LYS A 260 7.90 -5.44 -14.09
N GLY A 261 7.67 -4.16 -14.39
CA GLY A 261 8.60 -3.33 -15.18
C GLY A 261 8.55 -3.57 -16.68
N ALA A 262 7.69 -4.47 -17.20
CA ALA A 262 7.52 -4.65 -18.64
C ALA A 262 6.95 -3.39 -19.28
N LYS A 263 7.28 -3.21 -20.58
CA LYS A 263 6.68 -2.21 -21.46
C LYS A 263 6.01 -2.90 -22.63
N ALA A 264 4.77 -2.56 -22.89
CA ALA A 264 3.97 -3.20 -23.93
C ALA A 264 3.00 -2.21 -24.58
N THR A 265 2.56 -2.55 -25.78
CA THR A 265 1.40 -1.94 -26.44
C THR A 265 0.28 -2.98 -26.51
N LEU A 266 -0.93 -2.59 -26.11
CA LEU A 266 -2.17 -3.38 -26.24
C LEU A 266 -3.04 -2.72 -27.29
N PHE A 267 -3.67 -3.53 -28.19
CA PHE A 267 -4.51 -3.07 -29.31
C PHE A 267 -5.90 -3.67 -29.23
#